data_48495374729c8ce3853c1fa1e7e51283
#
_entry.id   48495374729c8ce3853c1fa1e7e51283
#
_cell.length_a   1.000
_cell.length_b   1.000
_cell.length_c   1.000
_cell.angle_alpha   90.00
_cell.angle_beta   90.00
_cell.angle_gamma   90.00
#
_symmetry.space_group_name_H-M   'P 1'
#
loop_
_entity.id
_entity.type
_entity.pdbx_description
1 polymer ?
#
loop_
_entity_poly.entity_id
_entity_poly.type
_entity_poly.pdbx_seq_one_letter_code
_entity_poly.pdbx_strand_id
1 'polypeptide(L)'
;MLTREGDTLKVAGPMNIDSVSALLTQSAGMLEGASSVDLAGVTEADSSAVSLLLEWRRQAQSDALRFTNLPPALKSLAELYGVVDLIPQ
;
A
#
# COMPACT_ATOMS: atom_id res chain seq x y z
N MET A 1 -7.63 -1.42 -8.27
CA MET A 1 -8.37 -0.15 -8.43
C MET A 1 -8.02 0.79 -7.30
N LEU A 2 -7.76 2.04 -7.64
CA LEU A 2 -7.38 3.06 -6.67
C LEU A 2 -8.38 4.20 -6.67
N THR A 3 -8.72 4.70 -5.47
CA THR A 3 -9.61 5.84 -5.30
C THR A 3 -9.04 6.74 -4.21
N ARG A 4 -8.94 8.02 -4.46
CA ARG A 4 -8.52 9.00 -3.44
C ARG A 4 -9.76 9.64 -2.83
N GLU A 5 -9.87 9.58 -1.51
CA GLU A 5 -10.95 10.24 -0.76
C GLU A 5 -10.30 11.09 0.34
N GLY A 6 -10.36 12.40 0.17
CA GLY A 6 -9.68 13.29 1.10
C GLY A 6 -8.19 13.03 1.11
N ASP A 7 -7.65 12.67 2.28
CA ASP A 7 -6.24 12.32 2.46
C ASP A 7 -5.98 10.82 2.52
N THR A 8 -6.99 10.01 2.15
CA THR A 8 -6.90 8.54 2.16
C THR A 8 -6.91 7.99 0.75
N LEU A 9 -5.92 7.16 0.43
CA LEU A 9 -5.89 6.39 -0.81
C LEU A 9 -6.49 5.02 -0.53
N LYS A 10 -7.57 4.68 -1.23
CA LYS A 10 -8.22 3.37 -1.09
C LYS A 10 -7.80 2.43 -2.20
N VAL A 11 -7.44 1.22 -1.83
CA VAL A 11 -7.00 0.19 -2.76
C VAL A 11 -8.01 -0.95 -2.76
N ALA A 12 -8.42 -1.40 -3.94
CA ALA A 12 -9.33 -2.54 -4.07
C ALA A 12 -8.80 -3.49 -5.14
N GLY A 13 -9.07 -4.78 -4.96
CA GLY A 13 -8.65 -5.81 -5.89
C GLY A 13 -7.31 -6.44 -5.52
N PRO A 14 -6.72 -7.21 -6.42
CA PRO A 14 -5.48 -7.93 -6.12
C PRO A 14 -4.27 -7.00 -6.09
N MET A 15 -3.33 -7.31 -5.19
CA MET A 15 -2.01 -6.67 -5.12
C MET A 15 -0.96 -7.77 -5.27
N ASN A 16 -0.77 -8.25 -6.48
CA ASN A 16 0.17 -9.34 -6.79
C ASN A 16 1.11 -8.94 -7.92
N ILE A 17 1.98 -9.86 -8.32
CA ILE A 17 2.99 -9.60 -9.36
C ILE A 17 2.35 -9.14 -10.67
N ASP A 18 1.12 -9.54 -10.96
CA ASP A 18 0.43 -9.17 -12.19
C ASP A 18 -0.23 -7.79 -12.12
N SER A 19 -0.49 -7.28 -10.92
CA SER A 19 -1.23 -6.03 -10.75
C SER A 19 -0.40 -4.86 -10.21
N VAL A 20 0.73 -5.12 -9.53
CA VAL A 20 1.46 -4.04 -8.86
C VAL A 20 2.00 -2.99 -9.82
N SER A 21 2.40 -3.39 -11.02
CA SER A 21 2.90 -2.44 -12.01
C SER A 21 1.83 -1.44 -12.43
N ALA A 22 0.62 -1.94 -12.68
CA ALA A 22 -0.51 -1.08 -13.02
C ALA A 22 -0.91 -0.19 -11.84
N LEU A 23 -0.91 -0.72 -10.63
CA LEU A 23 -1.21 0.05 -9.43
C LEU A 23 -0.19 1.17 -9.22
N LEU A 24 1.08 0.88 -9.43
CA LEU A 24 2.13 1.89 -9.32
C LEU A 24 1.92 3.02 -10.32
N THR A 25 1.59 2.67 -11.57
CA THR A 25 1.32 3.66 -12.60
C THR A 25 0.09 4.51 -12.26
N GLN A 26 -0.99 3.86 -11.82
CA GLN A 26 -2.23 4.54 -11.47
C GLN A 26 -2.05 5.47 -10.27
N SER A 27 -1.18 5.11 -9.34
CA SER A 27 -0.96 5.90 -8.12
C SER A 27 -0.06 7.11 -8.33
N ALA A 28 0.49 7.30 -9.52
CA ALA A 28 1.38 8.44 -9.78
C ALA A 28 0.70 9.76 -9.41
N GLY A 29 1.31 10.50 -8.50
CA GLY A 29 0.76 11.76 -8.00
C GLY A 29 -0.34 11.64 -6.96
N MET A 30 -0.81 10.42 -6.66
CA MET A 30 -1.91 10.22 -5.70
C MET A 30 -1.45 10.15 -4.24
N LEU A 31 -0.17 9.96 -4.01
CA LEU A 31 0.37 9.86 -2.64
C LEU A 31 0.69 11.22 -2.04
N GLU A 32 0.77 12.24 -2.85
CA GLU A 32 1.09 13.58 -2.38
C GLU A 32 -0.02 14.08 -1.46
N GLY A 33 0.33 14.43 -0.23
CA GLY A 33 -0.64 14.90 0.76
C GLY A 33 -1.49 13.80 1.38
N ALA A 34 -1.28 12.54 1.01
CA ALA A 34 -2.01 11.44 1.61
C ALA A 34 -1.49 11.17 3.02
N SER A 35 -2.40 10.91 3.97
CA SER A 35 -2.04 10.54 5.34
C SER A 35 -2.23 9.04 5.58
N SER A 36 -3.05 8.36 4.79
CA SER A 36 -3.27 6.93 4.96
C SER A 36 -3.58 6.24 3.64
N VAL A 37 -3.28 4.93 3.61
CA VAL A 37 -3.65 4.03 2.53
C VAL A 37 -4.53 2.95 3.14
N ASP A 38 -5.76 2.84 2.67
CA ASP A 38 -6.73 1.86 3.18
C ASP A 38 -6.70 0.63 2.28
N LEU A 39 -6.36 -0.50 2.87
CA LEU A 39 -6.19 -1.77 2.15
C LEU A 39 -7.36 -2.72 2.37
N ALA A 40 -8.48 -2.24 2.94
CA ALA A 40 -9.64 -3.09 3.23
C ALA A 40 -10.20 -3.79 2.00
N GLY A 41 -10.10 -3.18 0.81
CA GLY A 41 -10.61 -3.75 -0.43
C GLY A 41 -9.65 -4.69 -1.16
N VAL A 42 -8.47 -4.93 -0.60
CA VAL A 42 -7.48 -5.82 -1.22
C VAL A 42 -7.94 -7.27 -1.08
N THR A 43 -8.03 -7.97 -2.22
CA THR A 43 -8.56 -9.33 -2.25
C THR A 43 -7.47 -10.40 -2.21
N GLU A 44 -6.25 -10.04 -2.56
CA GLU A 44 -5.13 -10.97 -2.66
C GLU A 44 -3.83 -10.17 -2.59
N ALA A 45 -2.79 -10.73 -1.97
CA ALA A 45 -1.50 -10.07 -1.88
C ALA A 45 -0.37 -11.10 -1.89
N ASP A 46 0.71 -10.77 -2.59
CA ASP A 46 1.96 -11.54 -2.54
C ASP A 46 3.12 -10.60 -2.15
N SER A 47 4.36 -11.08 -2.27
CA SER A 47 5.53 -10.28 -1.88
C SER A 47 5.69 -8.99 -2.69
N SER A 48 5.14 -8.94 -3.89
CA SER A 48 5.16 -7.72 -4.71
C SER A 48 4.39 -6.59 -4.05
N ALA A 49 3.33 -6.91 -3.28
CA ALA A 49 2.56 -5.91 -2.55
C ALA A 49 3.41 -5.20 -1.51
N VAL A 50 4.29 -5.93 -0.83
CA VAL A 50 5.18 -5.32 0.17
C VAL A 50 6.06 -4.26 -0.48
N SER A 51 6.63 -4.57 -1.63
CA SER A 51 7.46 -3.62 -2.38
C SER A 51 6.67 -2.39 -2.79
N LEU A 52 5.41 -2.57 -3.19
CA LEU A 52 4.55 -1.46 -3.57
C LEU A 52 4.25 -0.54 -2.39
N LEU A 53 3.96 -1.11 -1.21
CA LEU A 53 3.73 -0.31 -0.01
C LEU A 53 4.96 0.52 0.36
N LEU A 54 6.15 -0.05 0.26
CA LEU A 54 7.38 0.66 0.55
C LEU A 54 7.62 1.80 -0.45
N GLU A 55 7.29 1.58 -1.73
CA GLU A 55 7.41 2.61 -2.75
C GLU A 55 6.41 3.75 -2.51
N TRP A 56 5.19 3.43 -2.12
CA TRP A 56 4.20 4.45 -1.78
C TRP A 56 4.64 5.29 -0.59
N ARG A 57 5.21 4.65 0.44
CA ARG A 57 5.75 5.38 1.59
C ARG A 57 6.84 6.36 1.14
N ARG A 58 7.71 5.92 0.25
CA ARG A 58 8.78 6.76 -0.30
C ARG A 58 8.20 7.93 -1.08
N GLN A 59 7.20 7.68 -1.94
CA GLN A 59 6.58 8.72 -2.76
C GLN A 59 5.85 9.76 -1.91
N ALA A 60 5.24 9.35 -0.82
CA ALA A 60 4.54 10.27 0.08
C ALA A 60 5.49 11.22 0.79
N GLN A 61 6.78 10.90 0.84
CA GLN A 61 7.80 11.71 1.50
C GLN A 61 7.45 12.01 2.96
N SER A 62 6.76 11.07 3.60
CA SER A 62 6.27 11.25 4.96
C SER A 62 6.39 9.94 5.73
N ASP A 63 7.05 10.00 6.88
CA ASP A 63 7.11 8.85 7.78
C ASP A 63 5.79 8.65 8.52
N ALA A 64 4.87 9.59 8.39
CA ALA A 64 3.55 9.52 9.03
C ALA A 64 2.49 8.82 8.19
N LEU A 65 2.80 8.44 6.95
CA LEU A 65 1.85 7.70 6.12
C LEU A 65 1.52 6.36 6.79
N ARG A 66 0.23 6.10 6.99
CA ARG A 66 -0.24 4.87 7.62
C ARG A 66 -0.91 3.96 6.60
N PHE A 67 -0.78 2.65 6.81
CA PHE A 67 -1.45 1.64 6.00
C PHE A 67 -2.49 0.97 6.88
N THR A 68 -3.77 1.20 6.60
CA THR A 68 -4.86 0.70 7.44
C THR A 68 -5.48 -0.55 6.83
N ASN A 69 -6.07 -1.39 7.71
CA ASN A 69 -6.75 -2.62 7.30
C ASN A 69 -5.87 -3.57 6.50
N LEU A 70 -4.63 -3.73 6.96
CA LEU A 70 -3.67 -4.62 6.30
C LEU A 70 -4.23 -6.06 6.25
N PRO A 71 -4.31 -6.68 5.08
CA PRO A 71 -4.72 -8.09 5.01
C PRO A 71 -3.75 -8.96 5.80
N PRO A 72 -4.24 -10.04 6.46
CA PRO A 72 -3.37 -10.92 7.25
C PRO A 72 -2.18 -11.48 6.46
N ALA A 73 -2.40 -11.85 5.20
CA ALA A 73 -1.32 -12.36 4.36
C ALA A 73 -0.24 -11.31 4.14
N LEU A 74 -0.62 -10.06 3.93
CA LEU A 74 0.33 -8.98 3.71
C LEU A 74 1.07 -8.64 4.99
N LYS A 75 0.38 -8.66 6.12
CA LYS A 75 1.00 -8.45 7.43
C LYS A 75 2.06 -9.52 7.71
N SER A 76 1.74 -10.79 7.43
CA SER A 76 2.68 -11.89 7.60
C SER A 76 3.92 -11.73 6.73
N LEU A 77 3.75 -11.30 5.48
CA LEU A 77 4.86 -11.05 4.58
C LEU A 77 5.75 -9.91 5.08
N ALA A 78 5.15 -8.84 5.58
CA ALA A 78 5.91 -7.72 6.12
C ALA A 78 6.74 -8.14 7.33
N GLU A 79 6.19 -8.99 8.19
CA GLU A 79 6.91 -9.55 9.33
C GLU A 79 8.06 -10.44 8.87
N LEU A 80 7.81 -11.30 7.87
CA LEU A 80 8.81 -12.21 7.34
C LEU A 80 10.01 -11.45 6.76
N TYR A 81 9.76 -10.34 6.08
CA TYR A 81 10.83 -9.54 5.49
C TYR A 81 11.43 -8.51 6.46
N GLY A 82 10.92 -8.44 7.70
CA GLY A 82 11.46 -7.53 8.69
C GLY A 82 11.19 -6.05 8.41
N VAL A 83 10.13 -5.74 7.68
CA VAL A 83 9.81 -4.37 7.27
C VAL A 83 8.56 -3.79 7.94
N VAL A 84 8.07 -4.43 8.99
CA VAL A 84 6.87 -3.97 9.71
C VAL A 84 7.03 -2.52 10.18
N ASP A 85 8.20 -2.14 10.63
CA ASP A 85 8.47 -0.79 11.12
C ASP A 85 8.43 0.25 10.00
N LEU A 86 8.56 -0.18 8.74
CA LEU A 86 8.50 0.69 7.58
C LEU A 86 7.08 0.80 7.02
N ILE A 87 6.14 0.06 7.59
CA ILE A 87 4.73 0.02 7.18
C ILE A 87 3.87 0.34 8.40
N PRO A 88 3.82 1.59 8.88
CA PRO A 88 3.03 1.96 10.06
C PRO A 88 1.55 1.70 9.85
N GLN A 89 0.92 1.15 10.86
CA GLN A 89 -0.49 0.79 10.82
C GLN A 89 -1.36 1.67 11.70
#